data_fe785a07fdffb6a2df0b5c49e163f31f
#
_entry.id   fe785a07fdffb6a2df0b5c49e163f31f
#
_cell.length_a   1.000
_cell.length_b   1.000
_cell.length_c   1.000
_cell.angle_alpha   90.00
_cell.angle_beta   90.00
_cell.angle_gamma   90.00
#
_symmetry.space_group_name_H-M   'P 1'
#
loop_
_entity.id
_entity.type
_entity.pdbx_description
1 polymer ?
#
loop_
_entity_poly.entity_id
_entity_poly.type
_entity_poly.pdbx_seq_one_letter_code
_entity_poly.pdbx_strand_id
1 'polypeptide(L)'
;AFQGRDCLTEIVLPDSVTSLGAYAFYECGALTRVETGTGIVSLPECVFAQCASLQNVLFRGTIGKIGVQAFLVCVALQTLTLTDISIIEDSAFSGCYELRSIIVGDTLQTVLQNAFWDCGNLEAVYYLGGEDDWFELENNNDLSDLLFSTIYFYSEDEPSYGGNFWHYEDGKPQPW
;
A
#
# COMPACT_ATOMS: atom_id res chain seq x y z
N ALA A 1 -21.13 3.32 -4.04
CA ALA A 1 -22.44 2.75 -3.73
C ALA A 1 -22.63 2.54 -2.22
N PHE A 2 -21.53 2.44 -1.44
CA PHE A 2 -21.56 2.24 0.03
C PHE A 2 -21.03 3.46 0.81
N GLN A 3 -20.88 4.60 0.17
CA GLN A 3 -20.39 5.83 0.80
C GLN A 3 -21.12 6.14 2.10
N GLY A 4 -20.36 6.44 3.18
CA GLY A 4 -20.89 6.84 4.49
C GLY A 4 -21.66 5.73 5.22
N ARG A 5 -21.38 4.45 4.95
CA ARG A 5 -22.05 3.32 5.63
C ARG A 5 -21.32 2.96 6.93
N ASP A 6 -21.65 3.62 8.02
CA ASP A 6 -21.03 3.42 9.34
C ASP A 6 -21.31 2.06 9.98
N CYS A 7 -22.20 1.26 9.41
CA CYS A 7 -22.47 -0.11 9.88
C CYS A 7 -21.69 -1.19 9.09
N LEU A 8 -20.97 -0.82 8.02
CA LEU A 8 -20.18 -1.75 7.25
C LEU A 8 -18.81 -1.97 7.90
N THR A 9 -18.60 -3.15 8.47
CA THR A 9 -17.35 -3.49 9.17
C THR A 9 -16.37 -4.27 8.34
N GLU A 10 -16.84 -5.06 7.38
CA GLU A 10 -16.01 -5.87 6.49
C GLU A 10 -16.62 -5.92 5.09
N ILE A 11 -15.77 -6.05 4.10
CA ILE A 11 -16.18 -6.28 2.71
C ILE A 11 -15.27 -7.32 2.06
N VAL A 12 -15.87 -8.34 1.44
CA VAL A 12 -15.19 -9.31 0.59
C VAL A 12 -15.81 -9.18 -0.81
N LEU A 13 -15.00 -8.73 -1.76
CA LEU A 13 -15.43 -8.58 -3.15
C LEU A 13 -15.20 -9.90 -3.89
N PRO A 14 -16.23 -10.49 -4.51
CA PRO A 14 -16.07 -11.73 -5.27
C PRO A 14 -15.23 -11.51 -6.54
N ASP A 15 -14.64 -12.57 -7.07
CA ASP A 15 -13.79 -12.54 -8.28
C ASP A 15 -14.52 -12.00 -9.53
N SER A 16 -15.85 -12.09 -9.56
CA SER A 16 -16.67 -11.55 -10.63
C SER A 16 -16.77 -10.03 -10.67
N VAL A 17 -16.36 -9.34 -9.58
CA VAL A 17 -16.31 -7.87 -9.57
C VAL A 17 -15.02 -7.43 -10.24
N THR A 18 -15.13 -6.74 -11.36
CA THR A 18 -14.00 -6.31 -12.18
C THR A 18 -13.67 -4.83 -12.06
N SER A 19 -14.55 -4.03 -11.44
CA SER A 19 -14.33 -2.60 -11.23
C SER A 19 -15.11 -2.07 -10.04
N LEU A 20 -14.56 -1.04 -9.41
CA LEU A 20 -15.21 -0.23 -8.38
C LEU A 20 -15.42 1.18 -8.93
N GLY A 21 -16.47 1.85 -8.49
CA GLY A 21 -16.62 3.28 -8.76
C GLY A 21 -15.80 4.14 -7.80
N ALA A 22 -15.42 5.34 -8.23
CA ALA A 22 -14.84 6.34 -7.34
C ALA A 22 -15.77 6.57 -6.13
N TYR A 23 -15.16 6.78 -4.95
CA TYR A 23 -15.87 7.00 -3.68
C TYR A 23 -16.77 5.83 -3.24
N ALA A 24 -16.58 4.61 -3.77
CA ALA A 24 -17.52 3.50 -3.50
C ALA A 24 -17.68 3.19 -2.00
N PHE A 25 -16.60 3.31 -1.22
CA PHE A 25 -16.57 3.09 0.24
C PHE A 25 -16.05 4.32 1.01
N TYR A 26 -16.12 5.50 0.40
CA TYR A 26 -15.71 6.75 1.03
C TYR A 26 -16.45 6.97 2.36
N GLU A 27 -15.73 7.36 3.42
CA GLU A 27 -16.30 7.59 4.76
C GLU A 27 -17.01 6.36 5.38
N CYS A 28 -16.63 5.13 5.03
CA CYS A 28 -17.09 3.94 5.76
C CYS A 28 -16.28 3.80 7.06
N GLY A 29 -16.58 4.66 8.06
CA GLY A 29 -15.76 4.83 9.27
C GLY A 29 -15.61 3.57 10.14
N ALA A 30 -16.57 2.62 10.09
CA ALA A 30 -16.49 1.36 10.81
C ALA A 30 -15.82 0.21 10.03
N LEU A 31 -15.43 0.44 8.75
CA LEU A 31 -14.82 -0.59 7.92
C LEU A 31 -13.43 -0.94 8.43
N THR A 32 -13.23 -2.19 8.89
CA THR A 32 -11.96 -2.67 9.46
C THR A 32 -11.18 -3.56 8.50
N ARG A 33 -11.86 -4.23 7.56
CA ARG A 33 -11.26 -5.19 6.65
C ARG A 33 -11.84 -5.10 5.25
N VAL A 34 -10.93 -5.10 4.28
CA VAL A 34 -11.25 -5.21 2.85
C VAL A 34 -10.50 -6.40 2.27
N GLU A 35 -11.20 -7.22 1.49
CA GLU A 35 -10.60 -8.27 0.68
C GLU A 35 -11.11 -8.12 -0.74
N THR A 36 -10.21 -7.93 -1.71
CA THR A 36 -10.59 -7.86 -3.11
C THR A 36 -10.61 -9.26 -3.74
N GLY A 37 -11.52 -9.47 -4.69
CA GLY A 37 -11.43 -10.63 -5.59
C GLY A 37 -10.30 -10.44 -6.61
N THR A 38 -10.07 -11.47 -7.41
CA THR A 38 -9.05 -11.50 -8.47
C THR A 38 -9.41 -10.64 -9.69
N GLY A 39 -10.67 -10.24 -9.82
CA GLY A 39 -11.15 -9.45 -10.97
C GLY A 39 -10.82 -7.95 -10.90
N ILE A 40 -10.51 -7.41 -9.71
CA ILE A 40 -10.14 -6.01 -9.55
C ILE A 40 -8.67 -5.83 -9.95
N VAL A 41 -8.42 -4.98 -10.95
CA VAL A 41 -7.07 -4.70 -11.46
C VAL A 41 -6.60 -3.28 -11.16
N SER A 42 -7.45 -2.43 -10.64
CA SER A 42 -7.11 -1.07 -10.20
C SER A 42 -8.08 -0.57 -9.15
N LEU A 43 -7.59 0.26 -8.24
CA LEU A 43 -8.42 0.99 -7.28
C LEU A 43 -8.68 2.41 -7.80
N PRO A 44 -9.93 2.86 -7.87
CA PRO A 44 -10.27 4.21 -8.34
C PRO A 44 -10.05 5.26 -7.26
N GLU A 45 -10.23 6.53 -7.67
CA GLU A 45 -10.16 7.70 -6.79
C GLU A 45 -11.02 7.54 -5.53
N CYS A 46 -10.46 7.88 -4.37
CA CYS A 46 -11.11 7.97 -3.05
C CYS A 46 -11.92 6.72 -2.67
N VAL A 47 -11.61 5.55 -3.22
CA VAL A 47 -12.45 4.34 -3.04
C VAL A 47 -12.63 3.95 -1.57
N PHE A 48 -11.59 4.07 -0.75
CA PHE A 48 -11.59 3.80 0.70
C PHE A 48 -11.18 5.02 1.53
N ALA A 49 -11.18 6.23 0.94
CA ALA A 49 -10.77 7.42 1.67
C ALA A 49 -11.65 7.64 2.91
N GLN A 50 -11.02 8.07 4.00
CA GLN A 50 -11.64 8.30 5.32
C GLN A 50 -12.29 7.05 5.96
N CYS A 51 -11.85 5.84 5.59
CA CYS A 51 -12.16 4.62 6.33
C CYS A 51 -11.28 4.55 7.59
N ALA A 52 -11.63 5.34 8.61
CA ALA A 52 -10.77 5.59 9.78
C ALA A 52 -10.44 4.34 10.61
N SER A 53 -11.26 3.29 10.55
CA SER A 53 -11.04 2.03 11.26
C SER A 53 -10.36 0.95 10.40
N LEU A 54 -10.02 1.24 9.13
CA LEU A 54 -9.48 0.24 8.20
C LEU A 54 -8.07 -0.19 8.62
N GLN A 55 -7.94 -1.45 9.02
CA GLN A 55 -6.70 -2.06 9.50
C GLN A 55 -6.08 -3.03 8.50
N ASN A 56 -6.90 -3.75 7.75
CA ASN A 56 -6.46 -4.85 6.91
C ASN A 56 -7.01 -4.72 5.48
N VAL A 57 -6.11 -4.74 4.52
CA VAL A 57 -6.45 -4.79 3.09
C VAL A 57 -5.72 -5.98 2.47
N LEU A 58 -6.49 -6.90 1.88
CA LEU A 58 -5.96 -8.06 1.18
C LEU A 58 -6.32 -7.98 -0.30
N PHE A 59 -5.34 -7.83 -1.14
CA PHE A 59 -5.46 -7.94 -2.58
C PHE A 59 -5.25 -9.39 -3.02
N ARG A 60 -6.29 -10.04 -3.57
CA ARG A 60 -6.18 -11.43 -4.07
C ARG A 60 -5.74 -11.53 -5.52
N GLY A 61 -5.87 -10.45 -6.27
CA GLY A 61 -5.46 -10.35 -7.66
C GLY A 61 -4.37 -9.31 -7.83
N THR A 62 -3.85 -9.21 -9.04
CA THR A 62 -2.87 -8.21 -9.44
C THR A 62 -3.53 -6.84 -9.54
N ILE A 63 -3.27 -5.97 -8.56
CA ILE A 63 -3.71 -4.58 -8.57
C ILE A 63 -2.58 -3.74 -9.18
N GLY A 64 -2.69 -3.40 -10.45
CA GLY A 64 -1.63 -2.62 -11.14
C GLY A 64 -1.60 -1.15 -10.72
N LYS A 65 -2.68 -0.59 -10.17
CA LYS A 65 -2.77 0.84 -9.88
C LYS A 65 -3.59 1.15 -8.63
N ILE A 66 -3.05 2.01 -7.77
CA ILE A 66 -3.77 2.66 -6.67
C ILE A 66 -4.09 4.09 -7.10
N GLY A 67 -5.38 4.44 -7.15
CA GLY A 67 -5.87 5.73 -7.61
C GLY A 67 -5.64 6.88 -6.63
N VAL A 68 -5.90 8.10 -7.12
CA VAL A 68 -5.77 9.33 -6.33
C VAL A 68 -6.54 9.20 -5.03
N GLN A 69 -5.87 9.49 -3.89
CA GLN A 69 -6.48 9.48 -2.56
C GLN A 69 -7.21 8.18 -2.18
N ALA A 70 -6.87 7.04 -2.78
CA ALA A 70 -7.62 5.79 -2.60
C ALA A 70 -7.75 5.36 -1.13
N PHE A 71 -6.74 5.64 -0.29
CA PHE A 71 -6.70 5.36 1.15
C PHE A 71 -6.44 6.63 1.98
N LEU A 72 -6.80 7.81 1.46
CA LEU A 72 -6.61 9.08 2.18
C LEU A 72 -7.22 8.99 3.58
N VAL A 73 -6.41 9.30 4.62
CA VAL A 73 -6.83 9.32 6.05
C VAL A 73 -7.41 7.97 6.52
N CYS A 74 -6.85 6.85 6.07
CA CYS A 74 -7.06 5.54 6.66
C CYS A 74 -6.16 5.39 7.90
N VAL A 75 -6.50 6.11 8.97
CA VAL A 75 -5.61 6.33 10.13
C VAL A 75 -5.23 5.05 10.89
N ALA A 76 -6.06 4.00 10.85
CA ALA A 76 -5.80 2.74 11.55
C ALA A 76 -5.03 1.70 10.72
N LEU A 77 -4.67 2.01 9.46
CA LEU A 77 -3.94 1.10 8.58
C LEU A 77 -2.48 0.96 9.06
N GLN A 78 -2.05 -0.27 9.41
CA GLN A 78 -0.74 -0.49 10.02
C GLN A 78 0.30 -1.07 9.07
N THR A 79 -0.12 -1.96 8.19
CA THR A 79 0.77 -2.61 7.22
C THR A 79 0.05 -2.77 5.89
N LEU A 80 0.81 -2.79 4.80
CA LEU A 80 0.25 -2.94 3.47
C LEU A 80 1.21 -3.72 2.56
N THR A 81 0.64 -4.62 1.76
CA THR A 81 1.40 -5.41 0.78
C THR A 81 0.98 -5.00 -0.63
N LEU A 82 1.94 -4.48 -1.40
CA LEU A 82 1.80 -3.86 -2.71
C LEU A 82 2.70 -4.55 -3.74
N THR A 83 2.68 -5.89 -3.81
CA THR A 83 3.65 -6.68 -4.60
C THR A 83 3.50 -6.56 -6.11
N ASP A 84 2.30 -6.28 -6.60
CA ASP A 84 1.99 -6.26 -8.04
C ASP A 84 1.60 -4.87 -8.55
N ILE A 85 1.89 -3.82 -7.78
CA ILE A 85 1.47 -2.45 -8.11
C ILE A 85 2.55 -1.77 -8.94
N SER A 86 2.14 -1.17 -10.06
CA SER A 86 3.03 -0.38 -10.93
C SER A 86 2.89 1.13 -10.73
N ILE A 87 1.72 1.60 -10.26
CA ILE A 87 1.43 3.03 -10.11
C ILE A 87 0.75 3.29 -8.78
N ILE A 88 1.30 4.22 -7.99
CA ILE A 88 0.67 4.83 -6.82
C ILE A 88 0.42 6.30 -7.14
N GLU A 89 -0.84 6.69 -7.22
CA GLU A 89 -1.23 8.06 -7.60
C GLU A 89 -1.17 9.03 -6.41
N ASP A 90 -1.42 10.31 -6.73
CA ASP A 90 -1.31 11.43 -5.79
C ASP A 90 -2.08 11.19 -4.49
N SER A 91 -1.42 11.43 -3.35
CA SER A 91 -2.00 11.36 -2.01
C SER A 91 -2.66 10.01 -1.68
N ALA A 92 -2.30 8.92 -2.36
CA ALA A 92 -3.00 7.63 -2.28
C ALA A 92 -3.11 7.09 -0.85
N PHE A 93 -2.09 7.29 -0.01
CA PHE A 93 -2.03 6.88 1.40
C PHE A 93 -1.82 8.05 2.35
N SER A 94 -2.02 9.30 1.88
CA SER A 94 -1.81 10.49 2.71
C SER A 94 -2.64 10.41 4.00
N GLY A 95 -2.00 10.72 5.15
CA GLY A 95 -2.64 10.70 6.46
C GLY A 95 -2.91 9.30 7.03
N CYS A 96 -2.25 8.26 6.54
CA CYS A 96 -2.26 6.93 7.14
C CYS A 96 -1.31 6.91 8.37
N TYR A 97 -1.71 7.57 9.46
CA TYR A 97 -0.84 7.85 10.61
C TYR A 97 -0.27 6.61 11.31
N GLU A 98 -1.00 5.49 11.35
CA GLU A 98 -0.55 4.25 12.00
C GLU A 98 0.19 3.32 11.04
N LEU A 99 0.42 3.71 9.78
CA LEU A 99 1.15 2.89 8.81
C LEU A 99 2.62 2.80 9.21
N ARG A 100 3.08 1.58 9.57
CA ARG A 100 4.43 1.30 10.10
C ARG A 100 5.35 0.68 9.06
N SER A 101 4.79 -0.16 8.21
CA SER A 101 5.57 -0.81 7.16
C SER A 101 4.75 -1.12 5.93
N ILE A 102 5.43 -1.10 4.79
CA ILE A 102 4.89 -1.54 3.51
C ILE A 102 5.84 -2.55 2.87
N ILE A 103 5.25 -3.54 2.17
CA ILE A 103 5.99 -4.41 1.25
C ILE A 103 5.68 -3.92 -0.15
N VAL A 104 6.70 -3.64 -0.94
CA VAL A 104 6.58 -3.08 -2.29
C VAL A 104 7.26 -4.00 -3.29
N GLY A 105 6.55 -4.32 -4.39
CA GLY A 105 7.08 -5.15 -5.47
C GLY A 105 8.06 -4.41 -6.38
N ASP A 106 8.88 -5.16 -7.08
CA ASP A 106 9.81 -4.70 -8.12
C ASP A 106 9.09 -4.21 -9.40
N THR A 107 7.79 -4.41 -9.48
CA THR A 107 6.93 -3.90 -10.57
C THR A 107 6.58 -2.41 -10.43
N LEU A 108 6.87 -1.78 -9.27
CA LEU A 108 6.57 -0.37 -9.03
C LEU A 108 7.41 0.54 -9.95
N GLN A 109 6.76 1.41 -10.69
CA GLN A 109 7.38 2.32 -11.66
C GLN A 109 7.12 3.79 -11.35
N THR A 110 5.94 4.09 -10.78
CA THR A 110 5.52 5.46 -10.58
C THR A 110 4.89 5.65 -9.20
N VAL A 111 5.41 6.62 -8.46
CA VAL A 111 4.83 7.14 -7.22
C VAL A 111 4.63 8.64 -7.41
N LEU A 112 3.39 9.08 -7.37
CA LEU A 112 3.09 10.51 -7.51
C LEU A 112 3.20 11.24 -6.18
N GLN A 113 3.18 12.57 -6.26
CA GLN A 113 3.46 13.43 -5.11
C GLN A 113 2.53 13.17 -3.93
N ASN A 114 3.04 13.36 -2.72
CA ASN A 114 2.29 13.20 -1.48
C ASN A 114 1.67 11.80 -1.27
N ALA A 115 2.12 10.78 -2.00
CA ALA A 115 1.54 9.44 -1.94
C ALA A 115 1.52 8.88 -0.51
N PHE A 116 2.55 9.18 0.29
CA PHE A 116 2.69 8.80 1.70
C PHE A 116 2.81 10.02 2.64
N TRP A 117 2.32 11.18 2.18
CA TRP A 117 2.35 12.39 3.00
C TRP A 117 1.67 12.16 4.33
N ASP A 118 2.31 12.61 5.42
CA ASP A 118 1.80 12.48 6.79
C ASP A 118 1.56 11.02 7.25
N CYS A 119 2.37 10.08 6.73
CA CYS A 119 2.51 8.71 7.27
C CYS A 119 3.60 8.70 8.35
N GLY A 120 3.42 9.49 9.41
CA GLY A 120 4.47 9.81 10.39
C GLY A 120 5.08 8.64 11.17
N ASN A 121 4.45 7.45 11.13
CA ASN A 121 4.95 6.23 11.77
C ASN A 121 5.52 5.22 10.76
N LEU A 122 5.71 5.58 9.48
CA LEU A 122 6.26 4.67 8.48
C LEU A 122 7.77 4.49 8.69
N GLU A 123 8.14 3.38 9.30
CA GLU A 123 9.51 3.05 9.72
C GLU A 123 10.25 2.22 8.68
N ALA A 124 9.55 1.34 7.94
CA ALA A 124 10.17 0.36 7.06
C ALA A 124 9.45 0.22 5.71
N VAL A 125 10.23 0.20 4.64
CA VAL A 125 9.81 -0.19 3.29
C VAL A 125 10.59 -1.45 2.91
N TYR A 126 9.89 -2.55 2.73
CA TYR A 126 10.43 -3.84 2.30
C TYR A 126 10.26 -3.96 0.79
N TYR A 127 11.32 -3.65 0.04
CA TYR A 127 11.30 -3.67 -1.42
C TYR A 127 11.76 -5.03 -1.96
N LEU A 128 11.01 -5.59 -2.91
CA LEU A 128 11.31 -6.90 -3.53
C LEU A 128 12.38 -6.85 -4.62
N GLY A 129 12.75 -5.66 -5.09
CA GLY A 129 13.86 -5.43 -6.03
C GLY A 129 15.18 -5.15 -5.33
N GLY A 130 16.20 -4.86 -6.15
CA GLY A 130 17.54 -4.51 -5.70
C GLY A 130 17.74 -3.02 -5.44
N GLU A 131 18.93 -2.69 -4.91
CA GLU A 131 19.31 -1.28 -4.63
C GLU A 131 19.32 -0.43 -5.92
N ASP A 132 19.81 -0.97 -7.03
CA ASP A 132 19.90 -0.25 -8.31
C ASP A 132 18.51 0.09 -8.85
N ASP A 133 17.55 -0.84 -8.73
CA ASP A 133 16.15 -0.64 -9.16
C ASP A 133 15.48 0.44 -8.32
N TRP A 134 15.72 0.44 -7.00
CA TRP A 134 15.21 1.48 -6.11
C TRP A 134 15.80 2.86 -6.43
N PHE A 135 17.09 2.92 -6.71
CA PHE A 135 17.76 4.16 -7.10
C PHE A 135 17.18 4.75 -8.38
N GLU A 136 16.86 3.91 -9.37
CA GLU A 136 16.16 4.35 -10.58
C GLU A 136 14.74 4.86 -10.27
N LEU A 137 14.03 4.20 -9.35
CA LEU A 137 12.72 4.65 -8.91
C LEU A 137 12.81 6.04 -8.24
N GLU A 138 13.76 6.28 -7.34
CA GLU A 138 13.99 7.57 -6.68
C GLU A 138 14.32 8.69 -7.69
N ASN A 139 15.12 8.40 -8.70
CA ASN A 139 15.48 9.39 -9.72
C ASN A 139 14.30 9.83 -10.60
N ASN A 140 13.30 8.98 -10.74
CA ASN A 140 12.15 9.23 -11.61
C ASN A 140 10.88 9.68 -10.85
N ASN A 141 10.90 9.63 -9.51
CA ASN A 141 9.75 9.92 -8.67
C ASN A 141 10.14 10.82 -7.48
N ASP A 142 9.17 11.51 -6.89
CA ASP A 142 9.38 12.21 -5.63
C ASP A 142 9.03 11.28 -4.45
N LEU A 143 10.04 10.63 -3.90
CA LEU A 143 9.91 9.74 -2.73
C LEU A 143 10.27 10.46 -1.41
N SER A 144 10.20 11.80 -1.38
CA SER A 144 10.53 12.60 -0.20
C SER A 144 9.70 12.24 1.04
N ASP A 145 8.49 11.72 0.86
CA ASP A 145 7.63 11.23 1.94
C ASP A 145 8.23 9.98 2.66
N LEU A 146 9.16 9.27 2.02
CA LEU A 146 9.80 8.06 2.54
C LEU A 146 11.18 8.31 3.15
N LEU A 147 11.66 9.57 3.20
CA LEU A 147 13.01 9.93 3.66
C LEU A 147 13.34 9.48 5.10
N PHE A 148 12.33 9.31 5.94
CA PHE A 148 12.50 8.87 7.33
C PHE A 148 12.30 7.37 7.53
N SER A 149 11.98 6.64 6.47
CA SER A 149 11.81 5.19 6.50
C SER A 149 13.12 4.48 6.18
N THR A 150 13.33 3.31 6.76
CA THR A 150 14.43 2.43 6.34
C THR A 150 13.97 1.61 5.14
N ILE A 151 14.71 1.69 4.05
CA ILE A 151 14.47 0.86 2.87
C ILE A 151 15.27 -0.43 3.02
N TYR A 152 14.60 -1.56 2.94
CA TYR A 152 15.21 -2.89 2.99
C TYR A 152 15.05 -3.56 1.63
N PHE A 153 16.12 -4.19 1.13
CA PHE A 153 16.18 -4.89 -0.15
C PHE A 153 16.06 -6.39 0.03
N TYR A 154 15.27 -7.05 -0.80
CA TYR A 154 15.06 -8.48 -0.69
C TYR A 154 16.34 -9.27 -0.99
N SER A 155 16.65 -10.25 -0.14
CA SER A 155 17.71 -11.23 -0.38
C SER A 155 17.27 -12.58 0.16
N GLU A 156 17.32 -13.63 -0.68
CA GLU A 156 16.96 -14.99 -0.28
C GLU A 156 17.94 -15.58 0.73
N ASP A 157 19.23 -15.24 0.57
CA ASP A 157 20.32 -15.65 1.45
C ASP A 157 20.84 -14.45 2.25
N GLU A 158 21.35 -14.69 3.47
CA GLU A 158 22.00 -13.66 4.28
C GLU A 158 23.21 -13.05 3.54
N PRO A 159 23.17 -11.73 3.24
CA PRO A 159 24.27 -11.09 2.52
C PRO A 159 25.59 -11.13 3.29
N SER A 160 26.69 -11.40 2.59
CA SER A 160 28.03 -11.42 3.18
C SER A 160 28.62 -10.03 3.46
N TYR A 161 27.93 -8.98 3.05
CA TYR A 161 28.27 -7.57 3.26
C TYR A 161 27.12 -6.85 3.97
N GLY A 162 27.45 -5.85 4.75
CA GLY A 162 26.45 -5.08 5.50
C GLY A 162 25.53 -4.29 4.55
N GLY A 163 24.32 -4.06 5.01
CA GLY A 163 23.29 -3.31 4.28
C GLY A 163 21.91 -3.55 4.89
N ASN A 164 20.90 -2.88 4.36
CA ASN A 164 19.53 -3.08 4.78
C ASN A 164 18.91 -4.16 3.88
N PHE A 165 19.01 -5.42 4.32
CA PHE A 165 18.44 -6.55 3.59
C PHE A 165 17.35 -7.23 4.41
N TRP A 166 16.43 -7.90 3.73
CA TRP A 166 15.35 -8.62 4.36
C TRP A 166 14.99 -9.90 3.59
N HIS A 167 14.30 -10.79 4.28
CA HIS A 167 13.75 -12.04 3.75
C HIS A 167 12.37 -12.32 4.34
N TYR A 168 11.71 -13.38 3.86
CA TYR A 168 10.50 -13.87 4.47
C TYR A 168 10.81 -14.92 5.53
N GLU A 169 10.30 -14.72 6.78
CA GLU A 169 10.25 -15.74 7.83
C GLU A 169 8.80 -15.91 8.26
N ASP A 170 8.27 -17.13 8.18
CA ASP A 170 6.84 -17.44 8.46
C ASP A 170 5.84 -16.52 7.72
N GLY A 171 6.17 -16.12 6.50
CA GLY A 171 5.36 -15.25 5.66
C GLY A 171 5.35 -13.78 6.07
N LYS A 172 6.27 -13.35 6.93
CA LYS A 172 6.45 -11.97 7.35
C LYS A 172 7.83 -11.45 6.93
N PRO A 173 7.96 -10.14 6.60
CA PRO A 173 9.26 -9.55 6.35
C PRO A 173 10.09 -9.52 7.64
N GLN A 174 11.34 -9.96 7.55
CA GLN A 174 12.33 -9.92 8.63
C GLN A 174 13.63 -9.35 8.08
N PRO A 175 14.23 -8.31 8.73
CA PRO A 175 15.58 -7.87 8.42
C PRO A 175 16.59 -8.99 8.71
N TRP A 176 17.65 -9.07 7.87
CA TRP A 176 18.84 -9.90 8.12
C TRP A 176 19.69 -9.36 9.24
#